data_696c27d5b5f3eb627902ce17ef4e3690
#
_entry.id   696c27d5b5f3eb627902ce17ef4e3690
#
_cell.length_a   1.000
_cell.length_b   1.000
_cell.length_c   1.000
_cell.angle_alpha   90.00
_cell.angle_beta   90.00
_cell.angle_gamma   90.00
#
_symmetry.space_group_name_H-M   'P 1'
#
loop_
_entity.id
_entity.type
_entity.pdbx_description
1 polymer ?
#
loop_
_entity_poly.entity_id
_entity_poly.type
_entity_poly.pdbx_seq_one_letter_code
_entity_poly.pdbx_strand_id
1 'polypeptide(L)'
;MKFTHYLLLVLSFYLLVSCEKSDTLFELKSSAQTGIDFNNEIIESDSFNILTDEYIFNGGGVAAADFDQNGLVDLFFTGNQVSNKLYLNQGNFKFTDVSDEAGISAPEKWCTGVTVADVNGDGWMDIYVVAAMKTGEGERNNLLFINQGKDDQGKISFIEKAGEFGIADPGNGMGAAFVDYDLDGDLDLYVLNNEQSKIVPSNYREKITDGSAINNDAFYRNNGDGSFTDVTVEAGITIEGFGLGLLISDLNNDGWPDIHVSNDYVTNDILYINNQDGSFSNQISQKLKHQSQFSMGSDIADFNNDMM
;
A
#
# COMPACT_ATOMS: atom_id res chain seq x y z
N MET A 1 26.48 -34.31 -56.05
CA MET A 1 26.43 -34.61 -54.61
C MET A 1 26.89 -33.46 -53.70
N LYS A 2 27.87 -32.65 -54.01
CA LYS A 2 28.33 -31.54 -53.14
C LYS A 2 27.38 -30.33 -53.09
N PHE A 3 26.63 -30.05 -54.17
CA PHE A 3 25.71 -28.89 -54.23
C PHE A 3 24.44 -29.08 -53.40
N THR A 4 23.96 -30.30 -53.26
CA THR A 4 22.77 -30.64 -52.44
C THR A 4 23.03 -30.53 -50.95
N HIS A 5 24.26 -30.74 -50.46
CA HIS A 5 24.62 -30.61 -49.08
C HIS A 5 24.73 -29.13 -48.61
N TYR A 6 25.18 -28.24 -49.54
CA TYR A 6 25.21 -26.78 -49.23
C TYR A 6 23.82 -26.19 -49.21
N LEU A 7 22.91 -26.66 -50.07
CA LEU A 7 21.52 -26.19 -50.08
C LEU A 7 20.76 -26.59 -48.80
N LEU A 8 21.00 -27.82 -48.29
CA LEU A 8 20.43 -28.31 -47.04
C LEU A 8 20.99 -27.57 -45.80
N LEU A 9 22.28 -27.22 -45.83
CA LEU A 9 22.91 -26.45 -44.74
C LEU A 9 22.40 -25.00 -44.70
N VAL A 10 22.18 -24.35 -45.82
CA VAL A 10 21.61 -23.00 -45.90
C VAL A 10 20.14 -23.01 -45.50
N LEU A 11 19.36 -24.05 -45.90
CA LEU A 11 17.97 -24.18 -45.47
C LEU A 11 17.82 -24.45 -43.97
N SER A 12 18.73 -25.23 -43.36
CA SER A 12 18.73 -25.48 -41.92
C SER A 12 19.12 -24.24 -41.12
N PHE A 13 19.96 -23.34 -41.67
CA PHE A 13 20.32 -22.07 -41.03
C PHE A 13 19.19 -21.07 -41.07
N TYR A 14 18.35 -21.05 -42.11
CA TYR A 14 17.14 -20.22 -42.20
C TYR A 14 16.03 -20.68 -41.26
N LEU A 15 15.95 -21.95 -40.91
CA LEU A 15 14.95 -22.47 -39.95
C LEU A 15 15.28 -22.16 -38.48
N LEU A 16 16.52 -21.72 -38.17
CA LEU A 16 16.93 -21.36 -36.80
C LEU A 16 16.74 -19.88 -36.46
N VAL A 17 16.29 -19.04 -37.40
CA VAL A 17 16.15 -17.59 -37.20
C VAL A 17 14.70 -17.13 -37.03
N SER A 18 13.73 -18.03 -37.10
CA SER A 18 12.33 -17.69 -36.83
C SER A 18 11.99 -17.87 -35.37
N CYS A 19 12.63 -17.07 -34.51
CA CYS A 19 12.04 -16.69 -33.23
C CYS A 19 11.18 -15.44 -33.52
N GLU A 20 9.93 -15.63 -33.94
CA GLU A 20 8.96 -14.53 -33.90
C GLU A 20 8.92 -14.02 -32.48
N LYS A 21 9.33 -12.78 -32.30
CA LYS A 21 9.01 -12.03 -31.09
C LYS A 21 7.49 -12.04 -31.00
N SER A 22 6.91 -12.87 -30.14
CA SER A 22 5.49 -12.76 -29.87
C SER A 22 5.28 -11.33 -29.34
N ASP A 23 4.38 -10.56 -29.96
CA ASP A 23 3.90 -9.31 -29.42
C ASP A 23 3.19 -9.61 -28.09
N THR A 24 3.96 -9.77 -27.02
CA THR A 24 3.43 -9.94 -25.68
C THR A 24 3.09 -8.58 -25.13
N LEU A 25 1.90 -8.47 -24.51
CA LEU A 25 1.46 -7.24 -23.85
C LEU A 25 2.41 -6.85 -22.70
N PHE A 26 3.06 -7.85 -22.07
CA PHE A 26 4.02 -7.66 -21.00
C PHE A 26 5.37 -8.26 -21.38
N GLU A 27 6.45 -7.56 -21.01
CA GLU A 27 7.82 -8.01 -21.17
C GLU A 27 8.53 -8.04 -19.81
N LEU A 28 9.09 -9.20 -19.43
CA LEU A 28 9.89 -9.34 -18.23
C LEU A 28 11.24 -8.62 -18.41
N LYS A 29 11.52 -7.64 -17.54
CA LYS A 29 12.82 -6.97 -17.47
C LYS A 29 13.65 -7.54 -16.32
N SER A 30 14.92 -7.79 -16.53
CA SER A 30 15.83 -8.23 -15.48
C SER A 30 16.36 -7.06 -14.66
N SER A 31 16.84 -7.32 -13.43
CA SER A 31 17.50 -6.32 -12.58
C SER A 31 18.71 -5.67 -13.29
N ALA A 32 19.47 -6.44 -14.07
CA ALA A 32 20.58 -5.91 -14.87
C ALA A 32 20.13 -4.92 -15.97
N GLN A 33 18.89 -5.05 -16.45
CA GLN A 33 18.32 -4.13 -17.43
C GLN A 33 17.73 -2.89 -16.76
N THR A 34 17.11 -3.04 -15.60
CA THR A 34 16.38 -1.96 -14.93
C THR A 34 17.20 -1.23 -13.87
N GLY A 35 18.15 -1.90 -13.23
CA GLY A 35 18.84 -1.40 -12.04
C GLY A 35 18.07 -1.65 -10.73
N ILE A 36 16.88 -2.25 -10.79
CA ILE A 36 16.09 -2.61 -9.60
C ILE A 36 16.54 -3.99 -9.12
N ASP A 37 17.12 -4.05 -7.93
CA ASP A 37 17.61 -5.27 -7.30
C ASP A 37 16.94 -5.56 -5.94
N PHE A 38 15.88 -4.83 -5.61
CA PHE A 38 15.12 -5.03 -4.39
C PHE A 38 14.64 -6.48 -4.26
N ASN A 39 14.94 -7.09 -3.12
CA ASN A 39 14.47 -8.41 -2.73
C ASN A 39 13.95 -8.35 -1.29
N ASN A 40 12.65 -8.50 -1.11
CA ASN A 40 12.02 -8.55 0.21
C ASN A 40 12.22 -9.95 0.83
N GLU A 41 13.44 -10.25 1.23
CA GLU A 41 13.81 -11.55 1.78
C GLU A 41 13.27 -11.73 3.20
N ILE A 42 12.60 -12.85 3.45
CA ILE A 42 12.12 -13.26 4.76
C ILE A 42 12.94 -14.43 5.27
N ILE A 43 13.52 -14.27 6.46
CA ILE A 43 14.31 -15.31 7.15
C ILE A 43 13.50 -15.78 8.35
N GLU A 44 12.98 -17.00 8.29
CA GLU A 44 12.26 -17.62 9.40
C GLU A 44 13.21 -18.08 10.52
N SER A 45 12.68 -18.13 11.73
CA SER A 45 13.34 -18.68 12.91
C SER A 45 12.35 -19.51 13.75
N ASP A 46 12.84 -20.20 14.77
CA ASP A 46 11.98 -20.96 15.68
C ASP A 46 10.95 -20.11 16.42
N SER A 47 11.22 -18.83 16.60
CA SER A 47 10.34 -17.88 17.29
C SER A 47 9.56 -16.95 16.36
N PHE A 48 9.88 -16.92 15.06
CA PHE A 48 9.24 -16.07 14.07
C PHE A 48 9.13 -16.81 12.75
N ASN A 49 7.94 -17.32 12.46
CA ASN A 49 7.62 -18.14 11.30
C ASN A 49 6.11 -18.14 11.05
N ILE A 50 5.66 -18.80 10.00
CA ILE A 50 4.23 -18.84 9.61
C ILE A 50 3.29 -19.39 10.69
N LEU A 51 3.79 -20.17 11.65
CA LEU A 51 2.96 -20.71 12.75
C LEU A 51 2.82 -19.73 13.92
N THR A 52 3.75 -18.78 14.03
CA THR A 52 3.72 -17.72 15.06
C THR A 52 3.08 -16.44 14.56
N ASP A 53 3.22 -16.17 13.25
CA ASP A 53 2.75 -14.95 12.59
C ASP A 53 2.23 -15.28 11.19
N GLU A 54 0.92 -15.41 11.05
CA GLU A 54 0.26 -15.94 9.85
C GLU A 54 0.48 -15.08 8.61
N TYR A 55 0.72 -13.78 8.78
CA TYR A 55 0.91 -12.83 7.69
C TYR A 55 2.37 -12.56 7.32
N ILE A 56 3.31 -13.37 7.82
CA ILE A 56 4.75 -13.20 7.57
C ILE A 56 5.13 -13.14 6.08
N PHE A 57 4.33 -13.79 5.21
CA PHE A 57 4.58 -13.85 3.77
C PHE A 57 3.63 -12.96 2.94
N ASN A 58 2.89 -12.04 3.57
CA ASN A 58 2.03 -11.10 2.82
C ASN A 58 2.81 -10.11 1.94
N GLY A 59 4.11 -9.98 2.21
CA GLY A 59 4.99 -9.10 1.44
C GLY A 59 4.97 -7.66 1.90
N GLY A 60 5.55 -6.79 1.08
CA GLY A 60 5.58 -5.35 1.27
C GLY A 60 4.71 -4.64 0.23
N GLY A 61 4.53 -3.34 0.41
CA GLY A 61 3.85 -2.46 -0.51
C GLY A 61 4.76 -1.92 -1.62
N VAL A 62 4.16 -1.44 -2.67
CA VAL A 62 4.82 -0.69 -3.73
C VAL A 62 4.02 0.58 -4.03
N ALA A 63 4.70 1.72 -4.15
CA ALA A 63 4.13 2.97 -4.62
C ALA A 63 4.84 3.44 -5.88
N ALA A 64 4.09 4.14 -6.74
CA ALA A 64 4.57 4.67 -8.00
C ALA A 64 4.13 6.14 -8.11
N ALA A 65 5.11 7.06 -8.13
CA ALA A 65 4.89 8.49 -8.25
C ALA A 65 6.13 9.18 -8.86
N ASP A 66 6.00 10.39 -9.31
CA ASP A 66 7.12 11.23 -9.75
C ASP A 66 7.64 12.02 -8.54
N PHE A 67 8.56 11.42 -7.76
CA PHE A 67 9.06 12.02 -6.52
C PHE A 67 10.06 13.15 -6.75
N ASP A 68 10.72 13.17 -7.91
CA ASP A 68 11.73 14.18 -8.22
C ASP A 68 11.28 15.20 -9.28
N GLN A 69 10.00 15.17 -9.68
CA GLN A 69 9.37 16.06 -10.66
C GLN A 69 10.14 16.14 -11.99
N ASN A 70 10.63 14.96 -12.47
CA ASN A 70 11.29 14.87 -13.76
C ASN A 70 10.35 14.45 -14.91
N GLY A 71 9.07 14.17 -14.61
CA GLY A 71 8.04 13.71 -15.53
C GLY A 71 8.04 12.21 -15.77
N LEU A 72 8.83 11.43 -15.00
CA LEU A 72 8.91 9.98 -15.08
C LEU A 72 8.44 9.37 -13.75
N VAL A 73 7.76 8.24 -13.82
CA VAL A 73 7.27 7.54 -12.62
C VAL A 73 8.41 6.78 -11.95
N ASP A 74 8.67 7.10 -10.69
CA ASP A 74 9.60 6.43 -9.80
C ASP A 74 8.91 5.31 -9.03
N LEU A 75 9.69 4.48 -8.31
CA LEU A 75 9.18 3.33 -7.56
C LEU A 75 9.70 3.35 -6.12
N PHE A 76 8.79 3.20 -5.18
CA PHE A 76 9.10 3.00 -3.77
C PHE A 76 8.62 1.60 -3.33
N PHE A 77 9.47 0.87 -2.61
CA PHE A 77 9.16 -0.46 -2.06
C PHE A 77 9.32 -0.45 -0.55
N THR A 78 8.34 -1.02 0.16
CA THR A 78 8.48 -1.28 1.59
C THR A 78 9.15 -2.62 1.84
N GLY A 79 10.01 -2.68 2.86
CA GLY A 79 10.69 -3.90 3.26
C GLY A 79 10.21 -4.45 4.60
N ASN A 80 10.09 -5.77 4.73
CA ASN A 80 9.70 -6.44 5.97
C ASN A 80 10.90 -6.64 6.90
N GLN A 81 11.84 -7.51 6.54
CA GLN A 81 13.13 -7.71 7.25
C GLN A 81 14.30 -6.99 6.58
N VAL A 82 14.03 -6.28 5.51
CA VAL A 82 14.98 -5.45 4.77
C VAL A 82 14.50 -4.00 4.78
N SER A 83 15.39 -3.06 4.50
CA SER A 83 15.04 -1.63 4.46
C SER A 83 14.15 -1.29 3.25
N ASN A 84 13.36 -0.23 3.37
CA ASN A 84 12.63 0.35 2.25
C ASN A 84 13.59 0.77 1.14
N LYS A 85 13.10 0.84 -0.10
CA LYS A 85 13.88 1.25 -1.27
C LYS A 85 13.14 2.27 -2.13
N LEU A 86 13.86 3.30 -2.57
CA LEU A 86 13.42 4.31 -3.52
C LEU A 86 14.28 4.28 -4.77
N TYR A 87 13.66 4.09 -5.91
CA TYR A 87 14.30 4.01 -7.22
C TYR A 87 13.82 5.14 -8.12
N LEU A 88 14.70 6.09 -8.45
CA LEU A 88 14.39 7.16 -9.40
C LEU A 88 14.53 6.68 -10.85
N ASN A 89 13.53 6.98 -11.64
CA ASN A 89 13.43 6.61 -13.05
C ASN A 89 14.30 7.54 -13.93
N GLN A 90 15.23 6.94 -14.67
CA GLN A 90 16.13 7.63 -15.59
C GLN A 90 15.66 7.53 -17.06
N GLY A 91 14.43 7.07 -17.27
CA GLY A 91 13.90 6.77 -18.61
C GLY A 91 14.31 5.40 -19.15
N ASN A 92 13.59 4.92 -20.17
CA ASN A 92 13.85 3.63 -20.81
C ASN A 92 13.91 2.43 -19.84
N PHE A 93 13.10 2.45 -18.79
CA PHE A 93 13.10 1.44 -17.70
C PHE A 93 14.47 1.29 -17.01
N LYS A 94 15.19 2.39 -16.85
CA LYS A 94 16.42 2.47 -16.05
C LYS A 94 16.12 3.21 -14.76
N PHE A 95 16.54 2.62 -13.64
CA PHE A 95 16.30 3.18 -12.32
C PHE A 95 17.60 3.27 -11.53
N THR A 96 17.68 4.24 -10.64
CA THR A 96 18.81 4.47 -9.73
C THR A 96 18.29 4.38 -8.29
N ASP A 97 18.89 3.51 -7.48
CA ASP A 97 18.63 3.44 -6.03
C ASP A 97 19.19 4.70 -5.37
N VAL A 98 18.32 5.46 -4.71
CA VAL A 98 18.67 6.67 -3.95
C VAL A 98 18.27 6.56 -2.47
N SER A 99 17.91 5.39 -2.01
CA SER A 99 17.28 5.13 -0.71
C SER A 99 18.04 5.74 0.47
N ASP A 100 19.35 5.51 0.52
CA ASP A 100 20.19 5.99 1.62
C ASP A 100 20.39 7.51 1.55
N GLU A 101 20.59 8.05 0.34
CA GLU A 101 20.77 9.49 0.12
C GLU A 101 19.46 10.26 0.38
N ALA A 102 18.33 9.67 0.03
CA ALA A 102 17.01 10.26 0.22
C ALA A 102 16.51 10.21 1.68
N GLY A 103 17.12 9.38 2.54
CA GLY A 103 16.76 9.31 3.95
C GLY A 103 15.47 8.55 4.26
N ILE A 104 15.10 7.58 3.39
CA ILE A 104 13.84 6.81 3.55
C ILE A 104 14.05 5.42 4.20
N SER A 105 15.25 5.13 4.63
CA SER A 105 15.60 3.83 5.23
C SER A 105 14.92 3.63 6.57
N ALA A 106 14.36 2.44 6.79
CA ALA A 106 13.73 2.04 8.06
C ALA A 106 14.05 0.56 8.40
N PRO A 107 15.34 0.20 8.57
CA PRO A 107 15.78 -1.19 8.69
C PRO A 107 15.25 -1.91 9.93
N GLU A 108 14.88 -1.17 10.97
CA GLU A 108 14.38 -1.71 12.24
C GLU A 108 12.86 -1.96 12.23
N LYS A 109 12.17 -1.58 11.16
CA LYS A 109 10.71 -1.73 11.06
C LYS A 109 10.34 -2.89 10.14
N TRP A 110 9.16 -3.44 10.39
CA TRP A 110 8.47 -4.34 9.46
C TRP A 110 7.45 -3.52 8.69
N CYS A 111 7.82 -3.01 7.52
CA CYS A 111 6.94 -2.16 6.73
C CYS A 111 6.08 -3.01 5.79
N THR A 112 4.77 -2.78 5.80
CA THR A 112 3.75 -3.55 5.04
C THR A 112 3.20 -2.76 3.87
N GLY A 113 2.35 -1.78 4.14
CA GLY A 113 1.70 -0.95 3.14
C GLY A 113 2.41 0.38 2.89
N VAL A 114 2.09 1.03 1.78
CA VAL A 114 2.54 2.38 1.45
C VAL A 114 1.44 3.11 0.67
N THR A 115 1.27 4.38 0.97
CA THR A 115 0.47 5.31 0.16
C THR A 115 1.24 6.61 -0.03
N VAL A 116 0.95 7.32 -1.12
CA VAL A 116 1.65 8.55 -1.50
C VAL A 116 0.66 9.66 -1.81
N ALA A 117 0.95 10.85 -1.33
CA ALA A 117 0.18 12.06 -1.57
C ALA A 117 1.05 13.28 -1.30
N ASP A 118 0.64 14.43 -1.78
CA ASP A 118 1.14 15.73 -1.30
C ASP A 118 0.32 16.10 -0.07
N VAL A 119 0.85 15.76 1.12
CA VAL A 119 0.10 15.84 2.39
C VAL A 119 0.09 17.26 2.95
N ASN A 120 1.09 18.05 2.60
CA ASN A 120 1.29 19.40 3.11
C ASN A 120 0.97 20.51 2.09
N GLY A 121 0.57 20.14 0.86
CA GLY A 121 0.19 21.06 -0.21
C GLY A 121 1.36 21.82 -0.82
N ASP A 122 2.60 21.30 -0.72
CA ASP A 122 3.80 21.97 -1.24
C ASP A 122 4.13 21.59 -2.70
N GLY A 123 3.38 20.68 -3.28
CA GLY A 123 3.49 20.20 -4.65
C GLY A 123 4.45 19.01 -4.80
N TRP A 124 5.09 18.51 -3.74
CA TRP A 124 5.95 17.32 -3.76
C TRP A 124 5.22 16.11 -3.18
N MET A 125 5.43 14.95 -3.78
CA MET A 125 4.80 13.71 -3.30
C MET A 125 5.50 13.21 -2.04
N ASP A 126 4.74 13.08 -0.95
CA ASP A 126 5.16 12.50 0.33
C ASP A 126 4.84 10.99 0.37
N ILE A 127 5.44 10.28 1.33
CA ILE A 127 5.30 8.83 1.44
C ILE A 127 4.85 8.46 2.85
N TYR A 128 3.67 7.86 2.98
CA TYR A 128 3.22 7.27 4.24
C TYR A 128 3.42 5.76 4.21
N VAL A 129 4.15 5.24 5.18
CA VAL A 129 4.51 3.82 5.29
C VAL A 129 3.88 3.22 6.53
N VAL A 130 3.17 2.14 6.33
CA VAL A 130 2.51 1.40 7.40
C VAL A 130 3.45 0.34 7.95
N ALA A 131 3.48 0.18 9.28
CA ALA A 131 4.33 -0.79 9.96
C ALA A 131 3.53 -1.78 10.81
N ALA A 132 4.06 -2.99 10.99
CA ALA A 132 3.40 -4.12 11.64
C ALA A 132 4.36 -5.01 12.42
N MET A 133 3.85 -6.08 13.02
CA MET A 133 4.51 -7.29 13.56
C MET A 133 5.53 -7.09 14.68
N LYS A 134 6.20 -5.96 14.80
CA LYS A 134 7.13 -5.69 15.91
C LYS A 134 6.34 -5.44 17.19
N THR A 135 6.95 -5.71 18.35
CA THR A 135 6.26 -5.65 19.66
C THR A 135 6.90 -4.68 20.67
N GLY A 136 8.01 -4.06 20.31
CA GLY A 136 8.66 -3.03 21.13
C GLY A 136 7.93 -1.69 21.06
N GLU A 137 8.16 -0.83 22.06
CA GLU A 137 7.59 0.53 22.06
C GLU A 137 8.06 1.32 20.84
N GLY A 138 7.11 1.86 20.05
CA GLY A 138 7.38 2.61 18.83
C GLY A 138 7.86 1.79 17.62
N GLU A 139 8.09 0.49 17.75
CA GLU A 139 8.55 -0.35 16.63
C GLU A 139 7.52 -0.47 15.51
N ARG A 140 6.22 -0.37 15.84
CA ARG A 140 5.11 -0.41 14.87
C ARG A 140 4.60 0.98 14.45
N ASN A 141 5.12 2.04 15.02
CA ASN A 141 4.67 3.38 14.62
C ASN A 141 4.87 3.55 13.11
N ASN A 142 3.81 3.95 12.45
CA ASN A 142 3.83 4.26 11.03
C ASN A 142 4.75 5.46 10.76
N LEU A 143 5.21 5.59 9.53
CA LEU A 143 6.16 6.63 9.11
C LEU A 143 5.52 7.56 8.09
N LEU A 144 5.80 8.86 8.20
CA LEU A 144 5.50 9.84 7.17
C LEU A 144 6.79 10.51 6.71
N PHE A 145 7.21 10.23 5.51
CA PHE A 145 8.37 10.85 4.89
C PHE A 145 7.92 12.06 4.06
N ILE A 146 8.18 13.26 4.57
CA ILE A 146 7.89 14.53 3.89
C ILE A 146 9.02 14.84 2.92
N ASN A 147 8.69 14.98 1.65
CA ASN A 147 9.62 15.31 0.57
C ASN A 147 10.09 16.77 0.71
N GLN A 148 11.39 16.99 0.73
CA GLN A 148 11.98 18.32 0.87
C GLN A 148 12.28 18.97 -0.49
N GLY A 149 11.84 18.34 -1.58
CA GLY A 149 12.17 18.75 -2.93
C GLY A 149 13.65 18.54 -3.29
N LYS A 150 14.09 19.19 -4.37
CA LYS A 150 15.46 19.11 -4.87
C LYS A 150 16.36 20.16 -4.20
N ASP A 151 17.52 19.71 -3.76
CA ASP A 151 18.60 20.61 -3.34
C ASP A 151 19.30 21.30 -4.54
N ASP A 152 20.32 22.13 -4.25
CA ASP A 152 21.10 22.83 -5.27
C ASP A 152 21.87 21.89 -6.24
N GLN A 153 21.98 20.60 -5.89
CA GLN A 153 22.60 19.56 -6.70
C GLN A 153 21.58 18.71 -7.47
N GLY A 154 20.29 19.00 -7.29
CA GLY A 154 19.18 18.29 -7.91
C GLY A 154 18.83 16.96 -7.22
N LYS A 155 19.27 16.74 -5.97
CA LYS A 155 18.97 15.55 -5.17
C LYS A 155 17.74 15.80 -4.31
N ILE A 156 16.85 14.80 -4.26
CA ILE A 156 15.71 14.80 -3.33
C ILE A 156 16.09 14.21 -1.98
N SER A 157 15.41 14.64 -0.95
CA SER A 157 15.52 14.08 0.40
C SER A 157 14.18 14.11 1.12
N PHE A 158 14.04 13.26 2.12
CA PHE A 158 12.83 13.16 2.93
C PHE A 158 13.16 13.30 4.41
N ILE A 159 12.20 13.83 5.18
CA ILE A 159 12.27 13.91 6.64
C ILE A 159 11.08 13.16 7.22
N GLU A 160 11.34 12.22 8.14
CA GLU A 160 10.28 11.50 8.84
C GLU A 160 9.59 12.41 9.84
N LYS A 161 8.25 12.54 9.76
CA LYS A 161 7.42 13.47 10.55
C LYS A 161 6.10 12.88 11.04
N ALA A 162 5.87 11.58 11.00
CA ALA A 162 4.59 11.00 11.44
C ALA A 162 4.23 11.39 12.88
N GLY A 163 5.22 11.42 13.77
CA GLY A 163 5.01 11.86 15.15
C GLY A 163 4.67 13.35 15.28
N GLU A 164 5.27 14.21 14.46
CA GLU A 164 5.00 15.66 14.43
C GLU A 164 3.58 15.93 13.90
N PHE A 165 3.16 15.19 12.89
CA PHE A 165 1.83 15.31 12.28
C PHE A 165 0.73 14.59 13.08
N GLY A 166 1.08 13.78 14.09
CA GLY A 166 0.10 13.06 14.93
C GLY A 166 -0.46 11.78 14.29
N ILE A 167 0.19 11.24 13.25
CA ILE A 167 -0.24 10.05 12.52
C ILE A 167 0.76 8.88 12.59
N ALA A 168 1.61 8.86 13.60
CA ALA A 168 2.48 7.74 13.91
C ALA A 168 1.67 6.60 14.56
N ASP A 169 0.65 6.08 13.86
CA ASP A 169 -0.24 5.02 14.35
C ASP A 169 0.56 3.81 14.83
N PRO A 170 0.31 3.31 16.07
CA PRO A 170 1.03 2.18 16.63
C PRO A 170 0.35 0.83 16.38
N GLY A 171 -0.72 0.78 15.61
CA GLY A 171 -1.48 -0.42 15.28
C GLY A 171 -0.65 -1.47 14.54
N ASN A 172 -1.24 -2.63 14.28
CA ASN A 172 -0.63 -3.63 13.41
C ASN A 172 -1.13 -3.39 11.97
N GLY A 173 -0.54 -2.40 11.33
CA GLY A 173 -1.05 -1.88 10.07
C GLY A 173 -0.78 -2.79 8.88
N MET A 174 -1.74 -2.88 7.95
CA MET A 174 -1.63 -3.62 6.69
C MET A 174 -1.65 -2.72 5.47
N GLY A 175 -2.31 -1.56 5.57
CA GLY A 175 -2.43 -0.60 4.49
C GLY A 175 -2.90 0.75 4.98
N ALA A 176 -2.85 1.75 4.11
CA ALA A 176 -3.42 3.07 4.37
C ALA A 176 -3.82 3.73 3.06
N ALA A 177 -4.73 4.70 3.14
CA ALA A 177 -5.08 5.53 2.00
C ALA A 177 -5.36 6.97 2.44
N PHE A 178 -4.92 7.92 1.63
CA PHE A 178 -5.33 9.30 1.75
C PHE A 178 -6.64 9.55 1.00
N VAL A 179 -7.51 10.38 1.58
CA VAL A 179 -8.82 10.72 1.04
C VAL A 179 -9.30 12.07 1.60
N ASP A 180 -9.88 12.89 0.78
CA ASP A 180 -10.62 14.08 1.22
C ASP A 180 -12.07 13.64 1.50
N TYR A 181 -12.34 13.21 2.77
CA TYR A 181 -13.62 12.57 3.11
C TYR A 181 -14.74 13.55 3.44
N ASP A 182 -14.39 14.77 3.82
CA ASP A 182 -15.35 15.82 4.17
C ASP A 182 -15.38 16.96 3.13
N LEU A 183 -14.65 16.80 2.03
CA LEU A 183 -14.57 17.69 0.86
C LEU A 183 -14.13 19.12 1.22
N ASP A 184 -13.24 19.24 2.21
CA ASP A 184 -12.64 20.51 2.62
C ASP A 184 -11.39 20.90 1.81
N GLY A 185 -10.86 19.96 1.00
CA GLY A 185 -9.73 20.11 0.11
C GLY A 185 -8.40 19.61 0.69
N ASP A 186 -8.37 19.21 1.95
CA ASP A 186 -7.21 18.61 2.61
C ASP A 186 -7.32 17.07 2.56
N LEU A 187 -6.19 16.37 2.50
CA LEU A 187 -6.20 14.91 2.45
C LEU A 187 -6.15 14.32 3.85
N ASP A 188 -7.18 13.57 4.23
CA ASP A 188 -7.29 12.80 5.45
C ASP A 188 -6.65 11.42 5.29
N LEU A 189 -6.49 10.67 6.38
CA LEU A 189 -5.80 9.41 6.37
C LEU A 189 -6.63 8.29 7.03
N TYR A 190 -6.91 7.23 6.28
CA TYR A 190 -7.41 5.96 6.79
C TYR A 190 -6.27 4.97 6.94
N VAL A 191 -6.16 4.31 8.10
CA VAL A 191 -5.16 3.26 8.40
C VAL A 191 -5.89 1.95 8.66
N LEU A 192 -5.57 0.95 7.86
CA LEU A 192 -6.12 -0.40 7.94
C LEU A 192 -5.28 -1.23 8.91
N ASN A 193 -5.90 -1.73 9.98
CA ASN A 193 -5.26 -2.51 11.02
C ASN A 193 -5.73 -3.98 11.03
N ASN A 194 -4.81 -4.89 11.39
CA ASN A 194 -5.09 -6.31 11.49
C ASN A 194 -4.26 -6.93 12.61
N GLU A 195 -4.82 -7.07 13.80
CA GLU A 195 -4.15 -7.70 14.93
C GLU A 195 -5.04 -8.74 15.59
N GLN A 196 -4.54 -9.96 15.71
CA GLN A 196 -5.21 -11.01 16.43
C GLN A 196 -4.85 -10.98 17.91
N SER A 197 -5.89 -10.96 18.78
CA SER A 197 -5.68 -11.14 20.20
C SER A 197 -5.21 -12.56 20.50
N LYS A 198 -4.00 -12.72 21.00
CA LYS A 198 -3.45 -14.00 21.46
C LYS A 198 -4.10 -14.50 22.77
N ILE A 199 -4.84 -13.61 23.48
CA ILE A 199 -5.44 -13.90 24.79
C ILE A 199 -6.88 -14.38 24.62
N VAL A 200 -7.69 -13.68 23.84
CA VAL A 200 -9.10 -14.04 23.58
C VAL A 200 -9.34 -13.99 22.08
N PRO A 201 -9.32 -15.14 21.40
CA PRO A 201 -9.62 -15.17 19.97
C PRO A 201 -11.01 -14.61 19.67
N SER A 202 -11.11 -13.79 18.65
CA SER A 202 -12.35 -13.07 18.27
C SER A 202 -13.53 -13.97 17.93
N ASN A 203 -13.28 -15.22 17.51
CA ASN A 203 -14.33 -16.19 17.21
C ASN A 203 -15.03 -16.80 18.44
N TYR A 204 -14.58 -16.50 19.66
CA TYR A 204 -15.17 -16.98 20.92
C TYR A 204 -15.87 -15.89 21.73
N ARG A 205 -16.02 -14.69 21.20
CA ARG A 205 -16.68 -13.54 21.82
C ARG A 205 -17.53 -12.78 20.81
N GLU A 206 -18.41 -11.95 21.31
CA GLU A 206 -19.12 -11.00 20.45
C GLU A 206 -18.13 -10.00 19.78
N LYS A 207 -18.48 -9.58 18.58
CA LYS A 207 -17.73 -8.57 17.83
C LYS A 207 -17.73 -7.25 18.60
N ILE A 208 -16.55 -6.63 18.71
CA ILE A 208 -16.40 -5.30 19.29
C ILE A 208 -16.80 -4.27 18.22
N THR A 209 -17.64 -3.32 18.58
CA THR A 209 -18.17 -2.32 17.66
C THR A 209 -18.19 -0.90 18.26
N ASP A 210 -17.37 -0.68 19.28
CA ASP A 210 -17.27 0.59 20.00
C ASP A 210 -15.90 1.28 19.82
N GLY A 211 -15.06 0.76 18.91
CA GLY A 211 -13.74 1.30 18.63
C GLY A 211 -12.63 0.85 19.62
N SER A 212 -12.96 0.03 20.63
CA SER A 212 -11.99 -0.38 21.64
C SER A 212 -11.16 -1.62 21.27
N ALA A 213 -11.41 -2.22 20.10
CA ALA A 213 -10.68 -3.40 19.67
C ALA A 213 -9.24 -3.05 19.26
N ILE A 214 -8.29 -3.96 19.57
CA ILE A 214 -6.87 -3.79 19.21
C ILE A 214 -6.62 -3.80 17.69
N ASN A 215 -7.56 -4.36 16.94
CA ASN A 215 -7.57 -4.48 15.48
C ASN A 215 -8.60 -3.52 14.84
N ASN A 216 -9.00 -2.48 15.56
CA ASN A 216 -9.82 -1.43 14.98
C ASN A 216 -8.98 -0.60 13.99
N ASP A 217 -9.55 -0.26 12.86
CA ASP A 217 -8.92 0.67 11.93
C ASP A 217 -8.84 2.06 12.57
N ALA A 218 -7.96 2.91 12.08
CA ALA A 218 -7.83 4.29 12.53
C ALA A 218 -8.14 5.29 11.43
N PHE A 219 -8.73 6.41 11.79
CA PHE A 219 -9.07 7.48 10.86
C PHE A 219 -8.64 8.84 11.40
N TYR A 220 -7.85 9.55 10.62
CA TYR A 220 -7.22 10.80 11.01
C TYR A 220 -7.67 11.92 10.06
N ARG A 221 -8.29 12.96 10.60
CA ARG A 221 -8.65 14.17 9.86
C ARG A 221 -7.45 15.13 9.82
N ASN A 222 -7.12 15.62 8.65
CA ASN A 222 -6.17 16.71 8.45
C ASN A 222 -6.76 18.02 8.97
N ASN A 223 -5.98 18.81 9.69
CA ASN A 223 -6.41 20.09 10.23
C ASN A 223 -5.99 21.28 9.34
N GLY A 224 -5.31 21.04 8.21
CA GLY A 224 -4.81 22.06 7.30
C GLY A 224 -3.61 22.86 7.82
N ASP A 225 -3.05 22.49 8.96
CA ASP A 225 -1.94 23.20 9.63
C ASP A 225 -0.66 22.35 9.80
N GLY A 226 -0.62 21.17 9.15
CA GLY A 226 0.46 20.19 9.29
C GLY A 226 0.27 19.27 10.50
N SER A 227 -0.94 19.18 11.02
CA SER A 227 -1.31 18.24 12.08
C SER A 227 -2.59 17.49 11.72
N PHE A 228 -2.77 16.31 12.32
CA PHE A 228 -3.98 15.48 12.16
C PHE A 228 -4.64 15.26 13.53
N THR A 229 -5.95 15.07 13.50
CA THR A 229 -6.77 14.69 14.65
C THR A 229 -7.31 13.28 14.45
N ASP A 230 -7.11 12.39 15.43
CA ASP A 230 -7.78 11.08 15.44
C ASP A 230 -9.30 11.29 15.61
N VAL A 231 -10.05 10.94 14.56
CA VAL A 231 -11.52 11.04 14.50
C VAL A 231 -12.17 9.67 14.36
N THR A 232 -11.43 8.60 14.62
CA THR A 232 -11.85 7.19 14.43
C THR A 232 -13.24 6.93 15.01
N VAL A 233 -13.45 7.25 16.29
CA VAL A 233 -14.73 7.03 16.98
C VAL A 233 -15.79 8.03 16.52
N GLU A 234 -15.41 9.29 16.34
CA GLU A 234 -16.31 10.36 15.87
C GLU A 234 -16.83 10.08 14.47
N ALA A 235 -15.95 9.61 13.58
CA ALA A 235 -16.31 9.22 12.22
C ALA A 235 -17.09 7.88 12.14
N GLY A 236 -17.28 7.17 13.24
CA GLY A 236 -18.00 5.90 13.26
C GLY A 236 -17.20 4.68 12.76
N ILE A 237 -15.87 4.79 12.66
CA ILE A 237 -14.95 3.69 12.31
C ILE A 237 -14.67 2.88 13.57
N THR A 238 -15.67 2.13 14.05
CA THR A 238 -15.64 1.51 15.38
C THR A 238 -15.77 -0.01 15.36
N ILE A 239 -15.84 -0.60 14.17
CA ILE A 239 -16.09 -2.04 14.00
C ILE A 239 -14.73 -2.75 13.86
N GLU A 240 -14.45 -3.70 14.77
CA GLU A 240 -13.25 -4.52 14.64
C GLU A 240 -13.24 -5.32 13.34
N GLY A 241 -12.07 -5.46 12.74
CA GLY A 241 -11.86 -6.23 11.53
C GLY A 241 -10.51 -6.94 11.51
N PHE A 242 -10.30 -7.75 10.50
CA PHE A 242 -9.01 -8.32 10.12
C PHE A 242 -8.73 -7.87 8.70
N GLY A 243 -8.60 -6.54 8.54
CA GLY A 243 -8.50 -5.89 7.25
C GLY A 243 -7.24 -6.28 6.49
N LEU A 244 -7.40 -6.69 5.22
CA LEU A 244 -6.32 -6.97 4.29
C LEU A 244 -6.47 -6.23 2.96
N GLY A 245 -7.65 -5.71 2.67
CA GLY A 245 -7.92 -4.88 1.50
C GLY A 245 -8.67 -3.61 1.86
N LEU A 246 -8.19 -2.49 1.36
CA LEU A 246 -8.79 -1.17 1.53
C LEU A 246 -9.09 -0.58 0.15
N LEU A 247 -10.29 -0.06 -0.01
CA LEU A 247 -10.74 0.60 -1.22
C LEU A 247 -11.55 1.82 -0.85
N ILE A 248 -11.24 2.95 -1.47
CA ILE A 248 -11.96 4.21 -1.28
C ILE A 248 -12.44 4.72 -2.65
N SER A 249 -13.74 4.96 -2.76
CA SER A 249 -14.38 5.51 -3.96
C SER A 249 -15.80 5.97 -3.61
N ASP A 250 -16.38 6.81 -4.44
CA ASP A 250 -17.82 7.10 -4.39
C ASP A 250 -18.59 5.89 -4.93
N LEU A 251 -19.03 5.00 -4.03
CA LEU A 251 -19.65 3.72 -4.36
C LEU A 251 -21.17 3.81 -4.58
N ASN A 252 -21.76 4.94 -4.21
CA ASN A 252 -23.19 5.18 -4.33
C ASN A 252 -23.56 6.31 -5.32
N ASN A 253 -22.54 6.96 -5.91
CA ASN A 253 -22.65 8.05 -6.88
C ASN A 253 -23.29 9.33 -6.28
N ASP A 254 -22.98 9.64 -5.02
CA ASP A 254 -23.49 10.84 -4.35
C ASP A 254 -22.45 11.99 -4.28
N GLY A 255 -21.26 11.77 -4.78
CA GLY A 255 -20.16 12.73 -4.83
C GLY A 255 -19.24 12.71 -3.59
N TRP A 256 -19.50 11.83 -2.62
CA TRP A 256 -18.71 11.68 -1.40
C TRP A 256 -17.96 10.33 -1.40
N PRO A 257 -16.71 10.27 -0.96
CA PRO A 257 -15.99 9.02 -0.92
C PRO A 257 -16.51 8.08 0.17
N ASP A 258 -16.75 6.82 -0.20
CA ASP A 258 -17.09 5.72 0.67
C ASP A 258 -15.85 4.83 0.88
N ILE A 259 -15.88 3.97 1.92
CA ILE A 259 -14.77 3.09 2.28
C ILE A 259 -15.24 1.64 2.29
N HIS A 260 -14.56 0.78 1.56
CA HIS A 260 -14.76 -0.67 1.64
C HIS A 260 -13.52 -1.34 2.23
N VAL A 261 -13.73 -2.16 3.27
CA VAL A 261 -12.69 -2.96 3.92
C VAL A 261 -12.98 -4.44 3.69
N SER A 262 -12.03 -5.12 3.05
CA SER A 262 -12.04 -6.58 2.90
C SER A 262 -11.40 -7.22 4.12
N ASN A 263 -12.16 -8.02 4.85
CA ASN A 263 -11.72 -8.67 6.06
C ASN A 263 -11.46 -10.17 5.87
N ASP A 264 -10.39 -10.65 6.47
CA ASP A 264 -10.10 -12.07 6.60
C ASP A 264 -10.83 -12.67 7.82
N TYR A 265 -10.77 -14.00 7.97
CA TYR A 265 -11.35 -14.75 9.09
C TYR A 265 -12.86 -14.59 9.27
N VAL A 266 -13.29 -14.48 10.53
CA VAL A 266 -14.70 -14.53 10.96
C VAL A 266 -15.41 -13.19 10.92
N THR A 267 -14.69 -12.10 10.58
CA THR A 267 -15.32 -10.79 10.43
C THR A 267 -15.83 -10.61 9.00
N ASN A 268 -17.02 -10.02 8.89
CA ASN A 268 -17.55 -9.65 7.58
C ASN A 268 -16.72 -8.48 7.01
N ASP A 269 -16.72 -8.37 5.69
CA ASP A 269 -16.30 -7.14 5.03
C ASP A 269 -17.14 -5.96 5.56
N ILE A 270 -16.59 -4.76 5.46
CA ILE A 270 -17.25 -3.52 5.90
C ILE A 270 -17.42 -2.60 4.70
N LEU A 271 -18.59 -1.98 4.60
CA LEU A 271 -18.87 -0.93 3.64
C LEU A 271 -19.35 0.31 4.40
N TYR A 272 -18.45 1.21 4.66
CA TYR A 272 -18.73 2.51 5.27
C TYR A 272 -19.20 3.47 4.19
N ILE A 273 -20.49 3.81 4.21
CA ILE A 273 -21.07 4.86 3.37
C ILE A 273 -20.96 6.20 4.10
N ASN A 274 -20.45 7.20 3.41
CA ASN A 274 -20.31 8.56 3.93
C ASN A 274 -21.68 9.19 4.18
N ASN A 275 -21.91 9.70 5.39
CA ASN A 275 -23.16 10.34 5.78
C ASN A 275 -23.19 11.84 5.45
N GLN A 276 -22.12 12.41 4.87
CA GLN A 276 -21.98 13.82 4.49
C GLN A 276 -22.00 14.80 5.68
N ASP A 277 -21.69 14.29 6.87
CA ASP A 277 -21.66 15.06 8.12
C ASP A 277 -20.37 14.82 8.94
N GLY A 278 -19.35 14.26 8.28
CA GLY A 278 -18.08 13.86 8.88
C GLY A 278 -18.11 12.46 9.50
N SER A 279 -19.19 11.70 9.31
CA SER A 279 -19.31 10.34 9.83
C SER A 279 -19.66 9.33 8.73
N PHE A 280 -19.50 8.04 9.06
CA PHE A 280 -19.80 6.91 8.20
C PHE A 280 -20.79 5.93 8.84
N SER A 281 -21.56 5.23 8.02
CA SER A 281 -22.42 4.13 8.45
C SER A 281 -22.12 2.85 7.68
N ASN A 282 -21.95 1.73 8.40
CA ASN A 282 -21.75 0.43 7.74
C ASN A 282 -23.05 -0.06 7.10
N GLN A 283 -23.06 -0.13 5.78
CA GLN A 283 -24.22 -0.56 4.99
C GLN A 283 -23.97 -1.87 4.21
N ILE A 284 -22.94 -2.64 4.54
CA ILE A 284 -22.54 -3.84 3.79
C ILE A 284 -23.70 -4.82 3.56
N SER A 285 -24.47 -5.15 4.61
CA SER A 285 -25.57 -6.10 4.53
C SER A 285 -26.81 -5.57 3.78
N GLN A 286 -26.88 -4.25 3.56
CA GLN A 286 -27.97 -3.63 2.81
C GLN A 286 -27.64 -3.51 1.32
N LYS A 287 -26.37 -3.30 1.00
CA LYS A 287 -25.88 -3.04 -0.35
C LYS A 287 -25.39 -4.29 -1.07
N LEU A 288 -24.73 -5.22 -0.36
CA LEU A 288 -24.16 -6.43 -0.95
C LEU A 288 -24.96 -7.68 -0.54
N LYS A 289 -25.37 -8.47 -1.54
CA LYS A 289 -26.15 -9.71 -1.32
C LYS A 289 -25.28 -10.86 -0.80
N HIS A 290 -24.00 -10.84 -1.10
CA HIS A 290 -23.03 -11.86 -0.75
C HIS A 290 -21.76 -11.18 -0.27
N GLN A 291 -21.11 -11.80 0.71
CA GLN A 291 -19.83 -11.39 1.25
C GLN A 291 -18.90 -12.59 1.26
N SER A 292 -17.60 -12.37 1.10
CA SER A 292 -16.60 -13.39 1.32
C SER A 292 -16.40 -13.60 2.83
N GLN A 293 -15.95 -14.77 3.22
CA GLN A 293 -15.59 -15.08 4.61
C GLN A 293 -14.08 -14.85 4.86
N PHE A 294 -13.29 -14.88 3.79
CA PHE A 294 -11.83 -14.75 3.84
C PHE A 294 -11.41 -13.84 2.70
N SER A 295 -11.79 -12.56 2.78
CA SER A 295 -11.41 -11.57 1.79
C SER A 295 -10.00 -11.07 2.05
N MET A 296 -9.14 -11.15 1.05
CA MET A 296 -7.73 -10.73 1.15
C MET A 296 -7.40 -9.52 0.29
N GLY A 297 -8.35 -9.02 -0.45
CA GLY A 297 -8.19 -7.84 -1.29
C GLY A 297 -9.45 -7.56 -2.10
N SER A 298 -9.57 -6.33 -2.54
CA SER A 298 -10.65 -5.86 -3.42
C SER A 298 -10.10 -4.80 -4.37
N ASP A 299 -10.76 -4.66 -5.50
CA ASP A 299 -10.52 -3.57 -6.43
C ASP A 299 -11.84 -3.15 -7.06
N ILE A 300 -11.89 -1.94 -7.59
CA ILE A 300 -13.06 -1.38 -8.24
C ILE A 300 -12.70 -0.77 -9.58
N ALA A 301 -13.55 -1.02 -10.57
CA ALA A 301 -13.45 -0.38 -11.87
C ALA A 301 -14.83 -0.34 -12.53
N ASP A 302 -15.03 0.63 -13.40
CA ASP A 302 -16.15 0.67 -14.33
C ASP A 302 -15.90 -0.35 -15.47
N PHE A 303 -16.40 -1.59 -15.28
CA PHE A 303 -16.16 -2.70 -16.21
C PHE A 303 -16.91 -2.56 -17.55
N ASN A 304 -17.97 -1.79 -17.59
CA ASN A 304 -18.83 -1.66 -18.76
C ASN A 304 -18.74 -0.27 -19.40
N ASN A 305 -17.95 0.65 -18.82
CA ASN A 305 -17.77 2.04 -19.23
C ASN A 305 -19.10 2.83 -19.29
N ASP A 306 -20.00 2.57 -18.33
CA ASP A 306 -21.25 3.33 -18.17
C ASP A 306 -21.15 4.47 -17.16
N MET A 307 -19.99 4.66 -16.54
CA MET A 307 -19.67 5.68 -15.53
C MET A 307 -20.49 5.51 -14.22
N MET A 308 -20.84 4.25 -13.89
CA MET A 308 -21.52 3.88 -12.66
C MET A 308 -20.80 2.73 -11.94
#